data_deeaf6b2068d721688d90858c9939963
#
_entry.id   deeaf6b2068d721688d90858c9939963
#
_cell.length_a   1.000
_cell.length_b   1.000
_cell.length_c   1.000
_cell.angle_alpha   90.00
_cell.angle_beta   90.00
_cell.angle_gamma   90.00
#
_symmetry.space_group_name_H-M   'P 1'
#
loop_
_entity.id
_entity.type
_entity.pdbx_description
1 polymer ?
#
loop_
_entity_poly.entity_id
_entity_poly.type
_entity_poly.pdbx_seq_one_letter_code
_entity_poly.pdbx_strand_id
1 'polypeptide(L)'
;SYNGARGRVVSYDNFDADVISYSSELVAPTPTPEPTAAPTVPESGELINMNFDNGDLTSTSSYGKATGTPKFVTVDNKKCIQFDGTSGTVVTLTDANGNSLLTGQKNITISFKVKPTTTTTSWWFFASPNSSAQTYQKEQYLGAMTNNSTLTSERYNNSGTRSEAAKGAYNTNEWNDVIISIADGVTDVYVNGTRTSSVNSTVNISDMLGKNSVAYIGKANWGSGEYATGYIDDFVIYNYAYENPLNSLDLGDLTAVTSDITIPTQEGVTWSTSDAAVVTTAGKITRSDETKTATLTAKMTKDGVEFTRNFDVTVLGYTAVIDSFKAYADGNKIVYASDCDSTKDKYAVKVSLADSDGTAVGTEQTNAAGSFDNLEVGKYKITATLSDGTTEKKKV
;
A
#
# COMPACT_ATOMS: atom_id res chain seq x y z
N SER A 1 29.91 -11.84 22.05
CA SER A 1 28.60 -12.12 21.38
C SER A 1 28.84 -13.09 20.25
N TYR A 2 28.33 -14.30 20.40
CA TYR A 2 28.54 -15.39 19.47
C TYR A 2 27.39 -15.38 18.46
N ASN A 3 27.64 -14.93 17.24
CA ASN A 3 26.72 -15.12 16.11
C ASN A 3 27.17 -16.34 15.31
N GLY A 4 26.83 -17.54 15.82
CA GLY A 4 27.04 -18.76 15.09
C GLY A 4 25.95 -18.93 14.02
N ALA A 5 26.37 -19.02 12.76
CA ALA A 5 25.51 -19.49 11.69
C ALA A 5 25.07 -20.94 12.02
N ARG A 6 23.77 -21.18 12.10
CA ARG A 6 23.23 -22.52 12.32
C ARG A 6 23.20 -23.26 10.98
N GLY A 7 24.11 -24.20 10.80
CA GLY A 7 24.02 -25.16 9.70
C GLY A 7 22.86 -26.11 9.92
N ARG A 8 22.00 -26.26 8.91
CA ARG A 8 20.88 -27.21 8.91
C ARG A 8 21.38 -28.54 8.33
N VAL A 9 21.29 -29.61 9.10
CA VAL A 9 21.52 -30.96 8.59
C VAL A 9 20.29 -31.40 7.81
N VAL A 10 20.41 -31.66 6.52
CA VAL A 10 19.27 -31.93 5.63
C VAL A 10 19.13 -33.42 5.26
N SER A 11 20.05 -34.28 5.68
CA SER A 11 19.99 -35.71 5.40
C SER A 11 20.54 -36.51 6.59
N TYR A 12 19.82 -37.58 6.95
CA TYR A 12 20.18 -38.48 8.04
C TYR A 12 20.97 -39.69 7.60
N ASP A 13 21.26 -39.85 6.31
CA ASP A 13 21.87 -41.09 5.80
C ASP A 13 23.35 -40.99 5.48
N ASN A 14 23.96 -39.77 5.50
CA ASN A 14 25.40 -39.62 5.36
C ASN A 14 25.89 -38.42 6.15
N PHE A 15 26.66 -38.65 7.18
CA PHE A 15 27.43 -37.65 7.89
C PHE A 15 28.73 -37.40 7.10
N ASP A 16 28.72 -36.45 6.17
CA ASP A 16 29.94 -35.77 5.72
C ASP A 16 29.90 -34.36 6.31
N ALA A 17 30.77 -34.13 7.28
CA ALA A 17 30.95 -32.84 7.89
C ALA A 17 31.89 -32.01 7.00
N ASP A 18 31.33 -31.26 6.06
CA ASP A 18 32.10 -30.21 5.40
C ASP A 18 32.23 -29.02 6.38
N VAL A 19 33.44 -28.83 6.91
CA VAL A 19 33.77 -27.64 7.67
C VAL A 19 33.97 -26.49 6.69
N ILE A 20 32.94 -25.66 6.53
CA ILE A 20 33.09 -24.40 5.80
C ILE A 20 33.66 -23.38 6.75
N SER A 21 34.93 -23.00 6.57
CA SER A 21 35.53 -21.87 7.26
C SER A 21 35.22 -20.57 6.53
N TYR A 22 34.53 -19.66 7.19
CA TYR A 22 34.36 -18.31 6.71
C TYR A 22 35.42 -17.40 7.32
N SER A 23 36.23 -16.75 6.49
CA SER A 23 36.99 -15.57 6.88
C SER A 23 36.15 -14.33 6.51
N SER A 24 35.62 -13.62 7.48
CA SER A 24 35.03 -12.31 7.24
C SER A 24 36.07 -11.24 7.56
N GLU A 25 36.59 -10.57 6.54
CA GLU A 25 37.16 -9.25 6.76
C GLU A 25 36.01 -8.30 7.09
N LEU A 26 35.98 -7.82 8.33
CA LEU A 26 35.09 -6.72 8.71
C LEU A 26 35.59 -5.43 8.04
N VAL A 27 35.10 -5.17 6.85
CA VAL A 27 35.19 -3.82 6.30
C VAL A 27 34.23 -2.95 7.12
N ALA A 28 34.76 -1.98 7.85
CA ALA A 28 33.94 -1.01 8.55
C ALA A 28 33.00 -0.37 7.53
N PRO A 29 31.69 -0.37 7.77
CA PRO A 29 30.78 0.28 6.86
C PRO A 29 31.16 1.75 6.74
N THR A 30 31.31 2.23 5.53
CA THR A 30 31.42 3.67 5.26
C THR A 30 30.20 4.32 5.91
N PRO A 31 30.36 5.37 6.75
CA PRO A 31 29.20 6.01 7.34
C PRO A 31 28.26 6.48 6.24
N THR A 32 27.09 5.87 6.16
CA THR A 32 26.02 6.34 5.29
C THR A 32 25.69 7.75 5.79
N PRO A 33 25.64 8.77 4.91
CA PRO A 33 25.20 10.09 5.33
C PRO A 33 23.86 9.96 6.03
N GLU A 34 23.74 10.59 7.19
CA GLU A 34 22.49 10.59 7.96
C GLU A 34 21.36 11.08 7.04
N PRO A 35 20.29 10.34 6.88
CA PRO A 35 19.21 10.76 5.99
C PRO A 35 18.70 12.11 6.45
N THR A 36 18.69 13.10 5.58
CA THR A 36 17.99 14.36 5.85
C THR A 36 16.58 14.03 6.31
N ALA A 37 16.20 14.51 7.49
CA ALA A 37 14.87 14.24 8.03
C ALA A 37 13.79 14.62 6.99
N ALA A 38 12.85 13.72 6.76
CA ALA A 38 11.73 14.02 5.87
C ALA A 38 10.94 15.21 6.44
N PRO A 39 10.43 16.12 5.58
CA PRO A 39 9.60 17.22 6.06
C PRO A 39 8.34 16.66 6.73
N THR A 40 7.88 17.33 7.78
CA THR A 40 6.68 16.94 8.53
C THR A 40 5.46 17.64 7.93
N VAL A 41 4.40 16.87 7.67
CA VAL A 41 3.11 17.43 7.24
C VAL A 41 2.51 18.20 8.41
N PRO A 42 2.04 19.45 8.23
CA PRO A 42 1.34 20.22 9.26
C PRO A 42 0.05 19.53 9.74
N GLU A 43 -0.45 19.87 10.94
CA GLU A 43 -1.73 19.38 11.47
C GLU A 43 -2.92 19.68 10.56
N SER A 44 -2.87 20.78 9.79
CA SER A 44 -3.86 21.11 8.75
C SER A 44 -3.93 20.08 7.63
N GLY A 45 -2.94 19.19 7.52
CA GLY A 45 -2.83 18.21 6.44
C GLY A 45 -2.36 18.79 5.11
N GLU A 46 -1.98 20.06 5.05
CA GLU A 46 -1.54 20.74 3.83
C GLU A 46 -0.15 20.24 3.40
N LEU A 47 -0.06 19.61 2.25
CA LEU A 47 1.22 19.29 1.60
C LEU A 47 1.79 20.53 0.92
N ILE A 48 0.97 21.31 0.27
CA ILE A 48 1.32 22.61 -0.31
C ILE A 48 0.08 23.50 -0.33
N ASN A 49 0.25 24.81 -0.10
CA ASN A 49 -0.85 25.78 -0.11
C ASN A 49 -0.34 27.13 -0.63
N MET A 50 -0.81 27.53 -1.81
CA MET A 50 -0.40 28.73 -2.52
C MET A 50 -1.63 29.53 -2.95
N ASN A 51 -1.77 30.76 -2.44
CA ASN A 51 -2.87 31.66 -2.81
C ASN A 51 -2.48 32.69 -3.88
N PHE A 52 -1.20 32.78 -4.24
CA PHE A 52 -0.63 33.69 -5.23
C PHE A 52 -0.86 35.21 -5.00
N ASP A 53 -1.46 35.61 -3.91
CA ASP A 53 -1.81 37.02 -3.59
C ASP A 53 -0.59 37.98 -3.62
N ASN A 54 0.57 37.43 -3.20
CA ASN A 54 1.82 38.21 -3.21
C ASN A 54 2.50 38.26 -4.59
N GLY A 55 2.00 37.53 -5.58
CA GLY A 55 2.62 37.40 -6.90
C GLY A 55 3.89 36.58 -6.86
N ASP A 56 3.92 35.55 -6.03
CA ASP A 56 5.00 34.57 -5.90
C ASP A 56 4.46 33.17 -5.73
N LEU A 57 5.38 32.18 -5.64
CA LEU A 57 5.08 30.75 -5.44
C LEU A 57 5.24 30.33 -3.98
N THR A 58 5.14 31.26 -3.03
CA THR A 58 5.28 30.93 -1.61
C THR A 58 4.13 30.05 -1.14
N SER A 59 4.47 28.90 -0.57
CA SER A 59 3.52 28.02 0.13
C SER A 59 3.44 28.41 1.59
N THR A 60 2.24 28.46 2.15
CA THR A 60 2.02 28.59 3.60
C THR A 60 2.31 27.30 4.35
N SER A 61 2.26 26.14 3.65
CA SER A 61 2.71 24.86 4.19
C SER A 61 4.23 24.76 4.17
N SER A 62 4.81 24.32 5.29
CA SER A 62 6.25 24.04 5.40
C SER A 62 6.69 22.73 4.74
N TYR A 63 5.75 21.86 4.38
CA TYR A 63 6.04 20.57 3.76
C TYR A 63 6.42 20.70 2.29
N GLY A 64 5.68 21.49 1.51
CA GLY A 64 5.81 21.58 0.05
C GLY A 64 6.47 22.86 -0.41
N LYS A 65 7.07 22.80 -1.59
CA LYS A 65 7.72 23.90 -2.29
C LYS A 65 7.36 23.90 -3.76
N ALA A 66 7.19 25.09 -4.32
CA ALA A 66 6.97 25.29 -5.74
C ALA A 66 8.13 26.05 -6.36
N THR A 67 8.47 25.72 -7.61
CA THR A 67 9.51 26.39 -8.42
C THR A 67 9.02 26.59 -9.84
N GLY A 68 9.50 27.64 -10.48
CA GLY A 68 9.13 28.02 -11.84
C GLY A 68 9.19 29.53 -12.03
N THR A 69 8.86 29.97 -13.22
CA THR A 69 8.80 31.38 -13.59
C THR A 69 7.44 31.73 -14.21
N PRO A 70 6.32 31.44 -13.52
CA PRO A 70 5.00 31.75 -14.07
C PRO A 70 4.78 33.23 -14.15
N LYS A 71 3.82 33.64 -14.98
CA LYS A 71 3.40 35.02 -15.10
C LYS A 71 2.25 35.28 -14.10
N PHE A 72 2.47 36.22 -13.16
CA PHE A 72 1.43 36.66 -12.25
C PHE A 72 0.69 37.88 -12.86
N VAL A 73 -0.63 37.80 -12.81
CA VAL A 73 -1.54 38.84 -13.31
C VAL A 73 -2.68 39.08 -12.34
N THR A 74 -3.41 40.16 -12.49
CA THR A 74 -4.65 40.41 -11.74
C THR A 74 -5.83 40.28 -12.70
N VAL A 75 -6.75 39.35 -12.37
CA VAL A 75 -7.97 39.07 -13.14
C VAL A 75 -9.15 39.10 -12.18
N ASP A 76 -10.18 39.86 -12.47
CA ASP A 76 -11.38 40.01 -11.63
C ASP A 76 -11.04 40.36 -10.17
N ASN A 77 -10.08 41.23 -9.94
CA ASN A 77 -9.51 41.65 -8.65
C ASN A 77 -8.80 40.55 -7.86
N LYS A 78 -8.46 39.42 -8.48
CA LYS A 78 -7.66 38.33 -7.89
C LYS A 78 -6.30 38.29 -8.57
N LYS A 79 -5.25 38.14 -7.75
CA LYS A 79 -3.92 37.89 -8.27
C LYS A 79 -3.77 36.38 -8.47
N CYS A 80 -3.37 35.98 -9.67
CA CYS A 80 -3.36 34.61 -10.11
C CYS A 80 -2.20 34.32 -11.07
N ILE A 81 -1.94 33.06 -11.38
CA ILE A 81 -1.03 32.66 -12.45
C ILE A 81 -1.79 32.64 -13.78
N GLN A 82 -1.17 33.26 -14.81
CA GLN A 82 -1.60 33.13 -16.21
C GLN A 82 -0.78 32.06 -16.91
N PHE A 83 -1.46 31.09 -17.50
CA PHE A 83 -0.90 30.13 -18.45
C PHE A 83 -1.28 30.53 -19.88
N ASP A 84 -0.31 30.47 -20.77
CA ASP A 84 -0.44 30.93 -22.17
C ASP A 84 -0.35 29.80 -23.20
N GLY A 85 -0.40 28.53 -22.74
CA GLY A 85 -0.27 27.36 -23.60
C GLY A 85 1.18 27.01 -23.97
N THR A 86 2.17 27.60 -23.29
CA THR A 86 3.60 27.35 -23.56
C THR A 86 4.33 26.77 -22.32
N SER A 87 5.54 26.25 -22.55
CA SER A 87 6.38 25.69 -21.48
C SER A 87 6.95 26.75 -20.53
N GLY A 88 6.87 28.05 -20.88
CA GLY A 88 7.50 29.12 -20.10
C GLY A 88 6.80 29.46 -18.79
N THR A 89 5.56 29.01 -18.58
CA THR A 89 4.72 29.35 -17.41
C THR A 89 4.50 28.25 -16.42
N VAL A 90 5.12 27.08 -16.62
CA VAL A 90 4.92 25.87 -15.82
C VAL A 90 5.48 26.00 -14.40
N VAL A 91 4.80 25.37 -13.42
CA VAL A 91 5.24 25.27 -12.03
C VAL A 91 5.53 23.82 -11.68
N THR A 92 6.68 23.58 -11.03
CA THR A 92 7.08 22.27 -10.49
C THR A 92 6.87 22.25 -8.99
N LEU A 93 6.28 21.17 -8.46
CA LEU A 93 6.00 20.98 -7.05
C LEU A 93 6.91 19.89 -6.47
N THR A 94 7.52 20.19 -5.32
CA THR A 94 8.38 19.26 -4.56
C THR A 94 8.07 19.33 -3.07
N ASP A 95 8.63 18.43 -2.27
CA ASP A 95 8.73 18.66 -0.83
C ASP A 95 9.75 19.77 -0.53
N ALA A 96 9.87 20.18 0.72
CA ALA A 96 10.79 21.24 1.13
C ALA A 96 12.27 20.92 0.83
N ASN A 97 12.62 19.63 0.73
CA ASN A 97 13.96 19.15 0.42
C ASN A 97 14.21 18.98 -1.08
N GLY A 98 13.23 19.26 -1.93
CA GLY A 98 13.33 19.11 -3.39
C GLY A 98 13.03 17.69 -3.89
N ASN A 99 12.49 16.80 -3.05
CA ASN A 99 12.07 15.46 -3.44
C ASN A 99 10.60 15.45 -3.91
N SER A 100 10.08 14.27 -4.22
CA SER A 100 8.70 14.09 -4.62
C SER A 100 7.72 14.57 -3.54
N LEU A 101 6.79 15.44 -3.91
CA LEU A 101 5.72 15.94 -3.02
C LEU A 101 4.75 14.82 -2.58
N LEU A 102 4.50 13.83 -3.45
CA LEU A 102 3.44 12.83 -3.28
C LEU A 102 3.95 11.46 -2.81
N THR A 103 5.24 11.30 -2.52
CA THR A 103 5.78 10.04 -2.02
C THR A 103 5.09 9.61 -0.74
N GLY A 104 4.61 8.36 -0.72
CA GLY A 104 3.95 7.76 0.45
C GLY A 104 2.52 8.23 0.70
N GLN A 105 1.98 9.14 -0.10
CA GLN A 105 0.60 9.62 0.04
C GLN A 105 -0.37 8.55 -0.49
N LYS A 106 -1.33 8.16 0.33
CA LYS A 106 -2.42 7.24 -0.05
C LYS A 106 -3.67 8.01 -0.45
N ASN A 107 -4.02 9.01 0.34
CA ASN A 107 -5.17 9.89 0.12
C ASN A 107 -4.68 11.31 -0.08
N ILE A 108 -5.23 12.00 -1.04
CA ILE A 108 -4.98 13.42 -1.26
C ILE A 108 -6.27 14.13 -1.66
N THR A 109 -6.32 15.41 -1.36
CA THR A 109 -7.29 16.34 -1.94
C THR A 109 -6.51 17.40 -2.68
N ILE A 110 -6.88 17.65 -3.94
CA ILE A 110 -6.36 18.75 -4.74
C ILE A 110 -7.48 19.77 -4.90
N SER A 111 -7.25 20.99 -4.43
CA SER A 111 -8.19 22.09 -4.51
C SER A 111 -7.57 23.27 -5.24
N PHE A 112 -8.28 23.84 -6.18
CA PHE A 112 -7.83 25.04 -6.90
C PHE A 112 -9.00 25.77 -7.54
N LYS A 113 -8.80 27.05 -7.83
CA LYS A 113 -9.67 27.84 -8.69
C LYS A 113 -9.09 27.94 -10.08
N VAL A 114 -9.92 27.82 -11.09
CA VAL A 114 -9.48 27.86 -12.47
C VAL A 114 -10.43 28.65 -13.36
N LYS A 115 -9.85 29.45 -14.24
CA LYS A 115 -10.58 30.17 -15.30
C LYS A 115 -9.97 29.76 -16.64
N PRO A 116 -10.43 28.64 -17.25
CA PRO A 116 -9.98 28.22 -18.57
C PRO A 116 -10.43 29.23 -19.65
N THR A 117 -9.55 29.62 -20.57
CA THR A 117 -9.88 30.55 -21.65
C THR A 117 -9.94 29.88 -23.01
N THR A 118 -9.82 28.54 -23.03
CA THR A 118 -9.90 27.72 -24.22
C THR A 118 -10.68 26.44 -23.94
N THR A 119 -11.18 25.79 -24.98
CA THR A 119 -11.78 24.47 -24.94
C THR A 119 -10.80 23.34 -25.29
N THR A 120 -9.56 23.68 -25.65
CA THR A 120 -8.50 22.69 -25.90
C THR A 120 -7.99 22.09 -24.57
N THR A 121 -7.34 20.93 -24.65
CA THR A 121 -6.78 20.25 -23.46
C THR A 121 -5.84 21.18 -22.71
N SER A 122 -6.12 21.36 -21.42
CA SER A 122 -5.32 22.15 -20.48
C SER A 122 -5.13 21.34 -19.20
N TRP A 123 -3.88 20.99 -18.86
CA TRP A 123 -3.57 20.28 -17.63
C TRP A 123 -3.30 21.28 -16.50
N TRP A 124 -4.18 21.29 -15.52
CA TRP A 124 -4.08 22.15 -14.33
C TRP A 124 -3.21 21.55 -13.25
N PHE A 125 -3.21 20.23 -13.14
CA PHE A 125 -2.32 19.45 -12.30
C PHE A 125 -1.94 18.16 -13.00
N PHE A 126 -0.69 17.72 -12.84
CA PHE A 126 -0.21 16.45 -13.36
C PHE A 126 0.91 15.89 -12.49
N ALA A 127 0.86 14.59 -12.20
CA ALA A 127 1.93 13.87 -11.54
C ALA A 127 2.26 12.57 -12.28
N SER A 128 3.54 12.24 -12.35
CA SER A 128 4.06 11.04 -13.00
C SER A 128 5.20 10.42 -12.21
N PRO A 129 5.52 9.12 -12.42
CA PRO A 129 6.53 8.39 -11.64
C PRO A 129 7.94 8.99 -11.68
N ASN A 130 8.28 9.76 -12.70
CA ASN A 130 9.56 10.43 -12.85
C ASN A 130 9.46 11.61 -13.84
N SER A 131 10.56 12.34 -13.99
CA SER A 131 10.64 13.52 -14.86
C SER A 131 10.85 13.21 -16.34
N SER A 132 11.06 11.96 -16.72
CA SER A 132 11.23 11.58 -18.12
C SER A 132 9.92 11.79 -18.87
N ALA A 133 10.00 12.35 -20.07
CA ALA A 133 8.82 12.54 -20.91
C ALA A 133 8.14 11.21 -21.21
N GLN A 134 6.84 11.14 -20.95
CA GLN A 134 6.05 9.95 -21.11
C GLN A 134 5.43 9.84 -22.50
N THR A 135 5.14 8.62 -22.92
CA THR A 135 4.29 8.40 -24.09
C THR A 135 2.83 8.55 -23.69
N TYR A 136 2.12 9.40 -24.41
CA TYR A 136 0.70 9.69 -24.16
C TYR A 136 -0.13 8.42 -23.93
N GLN A 137 -0.83 8.36 -22.80
CA GLN A 137 -1.72 7.27 -22.37
C GLN A 137 -1.09 5.86 -22.34
N LYS A 138 0.23 5.74 -22.25
CA LYS A 138 0.90 4.44 -22.16
C LYS A 138 1.64 4.19 -20.85
N GLU A 139 1.76 5.20 -20.01
CA GLU A 139 2.52 5.15 -18.76
C GLU A 139 1.69 5.70 -17.61
N GLN A 140 2.12 5.39 -16.40
CA GLN A 140 1.41 5.79 -15.17
C GLN A 140 1.38 7.31 -15.00
N TYR A 141 0.24 7.85 -14.61
CA TYR A 141 0.06 9.25 -14.25
C TYR A 141 -1.22 9.50 -13.46
N LEU A 142 -1.26 10.63 -12.80
CA LEU A 142 -2.41 11.20 -12.13
C LEU A 142 -2.54 12.66 -12.56
N GLY A 143 -3.73 13.14 -12.84
CA GLY A 143 -3.89 14.54 -13.18
C GLY A 143 -5.31 15.02 -13.29
N ALA A 144 -5.42 16.34 -13.48
CA ALA A 144 -6.66 17.06 -13.66
C ALA A 144 -6.55 17.97 -14.88
N MET A 145 -7.46 17.81 -15.83
CA MET A 145 -7.48 18.62 -17.06
C MET A 145 -8.87 19.14 -17.37
N THR A 146 -8.90 20.18 -18.19
CA THR A 146 -10.11 20.62 -18.88
C THR A 146 -9.98 20.39 -20.38
N ASN A 147 -11.06 19.91 -21.01
CA ASN A 147 -11.15 19.70 -22.44
C ASN A 147 -12.63 19.73 -22.86
N ASN A 148 -12.97 20.45 -23.94
CA ASN A 148 -14.33 20.52 -24.49
C ASN A 148 -15.44 20.77 -23.43
N SER A 149 -15.23 21.76 -22.58
CA SER A 149 -16.13 22.12 -21.46
C SER A 149 -16.33 21.00 -20.41
N THR A 150 -15.41 20.04 -20.36
CA THR A 150 -15.39 18.97 -19.36
C THR A 150 -14.14 19.07 -18.52
N LEU A 151 -14.31 19.04 -17.19
CA LEU A 151 -13.23 18.79 -16.25
C LEU A 151 -13.10 17.27 -16.03
N THR A 152 -11.92 16.74 -16.16
CA THR A 152 -11.62 15.32 -15.97
C THR A 152 -10.46 15.16 -15.00
N SER A 153 -10.61 14.28 -14.00
CA SER A 153 -9.52 13.75 -13.23
C SER A 153 -9.20 12.34 -13.70
N GLU A 154 -7.93 12.07 -13.97
CA GLU A 154 -7.48 10.78 -14.47
C GLU A 154 -6.48 10.14 -13.52
N ARG A 155 -6.60 8.82 -13.33
CA ARG A 155 -5.60 7.94 -12.75
C ARG A 155 -5.30 6.81 -13.72
N TYR A 156 -4.09 6.73 -14.23
CA TYR A 156 -3.68 5.72 -15.18
C TYR A 156 -2.54 4.88 -14.63
N ASN A 157 -2.69 3.56 -14.60
CA ASN A 157 -1.76 2.64 -13.97
C ASN A 157 -0.89 1.82 -14.94
N ASN A 158 -0.92 2.13 -16.23
CA ASN A 158 -0.16 1.43 -17.26
C ASN A 158 -0.57 -0.04 -17.49
N SER A 159 -1.66 -0.52 -16.91
CA SER A 159 -2.18 -1.89 -17.13
C SER A 159 -3.30 -1.96 -18.16
N GLY A 160 -3.46 -0.92 -18.97
CA GLY A 160 -4.59 -0.76 -19.89
C GLY A 160 -5.87 -0.26 -19.23
N THR A 161 -5.84 -0.04 -17.93
CA THR A 161 -6.98 0.50 -17.18
C THR A 161 -6.77 1.97 -16.90
N ARG A 162 -7.62 2.82 -17.45
CA ARG A 162 -7.69 4.24 -17.22
C ARG A 162 -8.90 4.54 -16.36
N SER A 163 -8.70 5.17 -15.21
CA SER A 163 -9.78 5.64 -14.35
C SER A 163 -10.01 7.12 -14.58
N GLU A 164 -11.17 7.45 -15.14
CA GLU A 164 -11.63 8.82 -15.31
C GLU A 164 -12.70 9.12 -14.26
N ALA A 165 -12.40 10.07 -13.39
CA ALA A 165 -13.32 10.39 -12.30
C ALA A 165 -14.29 11.51 -12.64
N ALA A 166 -14.09 12.28 -13.68
CA ALA A 166 -14.96 13.40 -13.89
C ALA A 166 -15.33 13.60 -15.33
N LYS A 167 -16.61 13.87 -15.51
CA LYS A 167 -17.08 14.62 -16.67
C LYS A 167 -18.04 15.70 -16.18
N GLY A 168 -17.53 16.55 -15.25
CA GLY A 168 -18.26 17.71 -14.78
C GLY A 168 -18.14 18.84 -15.77
N ALA A 169 -19.26 19.49 -16.09
CA ALA A 169 -19.23 20.71 -16.88
C ALA A 169 -18.55 21.81 -16.08
N TYR A 170 -17.68 22.57 -16.72
CA TYR A 170 -17.14 23.83 -16.20
C TYR A 170 -17.52 24.99 -17.14
N ASN A 171 -17.46 26.19 -16.60
CA ASN A 171 -17.75 27.40 -17.40
C ASN A 171 -16.44 27.96 -17.98
N THR A 172 -16.33 27.99 -19.31
CA THR A 172 -15.21 28.64 -20.01
C THR A 172 -15.26 30.15 -19.80
N ASN A 173 -14.11 30.79 -19.60
CA ASN A 173 -13.97 32.23 -19.31
C ASN A 173 -14.57 32.67 -17.97
N GLU A 174 -14.96 31.75 -17.09
CA GLU A 174 -15.41 32.03 -15.73
C GLU A 174 -14.52 31.31 -14.72
N TRP A 175 -14.49 31.81 -13.47
CA TRP A 175 -13.85 31.13 -12.38
C TRP A 175 -14.69 29.92 -11.96
N ASN A 176 -14.02 28.80 -11.80
CA ASN A 176 -14.61 27.54 -11.29
C ASN A 176 -13.81 27.09 -10.09
N ASP A 177 -14.50 26.75 -9.00
CA ASP A 177 -13.92 26.07 -7.85
C ASP A 177 -13.85 24.58 -8.14
N VAL A 178 -12.68 23.98 -8.00
CA VAL A 178 -12.44 22.56 -8.28
C VAL A 178 -11.87 21.89 -7.04
N ILE A 179 -12.46 20.77 -6.65
CA ILE A 179 -11.92 19.87 -5.63
C ILE A 179 -11.89 18.47 -6.22
N ILE A 180 -10.73 17.82 -6.14
CA ILE A 180 -10.53 16.44 -6.51
C ILE A 180 -10.08 15.70 -5.28
N SER A 181 -10.91 14.80 -4.79
CA SER A 181 -10.62 13.95 -3.64
C SER A 181 -10.25 12.55 -4.12
N ILE A 182 -9.03 12.13 -3.82
CA ILE A 182 -8.52 10.81 -4.17
C ILE A 182 -8.29 10.04 -2.87
N ALA A 183 -9.19 9.08 -2.63
CA ALA A 183 -9.10 8.14 -1.52
C ALA A 183 -8.63 6.77 -1.99
N ASP A 184 -8.36 5.85 -1.05
CA ASP A 184 -8.23 4.45 -1.37
C ASP A 184 -9.52 3.96 -2.05
N GLY A 185 -9.38 3.53 -3.30
CA GLY A 185 -10.47 2.98 -4.09
C GLY A 185 -11.45 3.96 -4.70
N VAL A 186 -11.43 5.27 -4.38
CA VAL A 186 -12.40 6.25 -4.90
C VAL A 186 -11.74 7.55 -5.34
N THR A 187 -12.20 8.10 -6.45
CA THR A 187 -11.94 9.49 -6.84
C THR A 187 -13.24 10.24 -6.98
N ASP A 188 -13.42 11.29 -6.20
CA ASP A 188 -14.56 12.21 -6.28
C ASP A 188 -14.11 13.54 -6.87
N VAL A 189 -14.95 14.12 -7.73
CA VAL A 189 -14.72 15.45 -8.29
C VAL A 189 -15.90 16.35 -8.02
N TYR A 190 -15.58 17.52 -7.52
CA TYR A 190 -16.52 18.60 -7.22
C TYR A 190 -16.19 19.80 -8.13
N VAL A 191 -17.20 20.38 -8.72
CA VAL A 191 -17.12 21.64 -9.47
C VAL A 191 -18.14 22.59 -8.88
N ASN A 192 -17.70 23.78 -8.48
CA ASN A 192 -18.55 24.82 -7.87
C ASN A 192 -19.41 24.30 -6.72
N GLY A 193 -18.80 23.50 -5.83
CA GLY A 193 -19.43 22.94 -4.63
C GLY A 193 -20.31 21.71 -4.87
N THR A 194 -20.51 21.29 -6.11
CA THR A 194 -21.33 20.11 -6.44
C THR A 194 -20.44 18.94 -6.82
N ARG A 195 -20.66 17.75 -6.21
CA ARG A 195 -20.00 16.51 -6.64
C ARG A 195 -20.54 16.11 -8.02
N THR A 196 -19.69 16.22 -9.03
CA THR A 196 -20.05 15.93 -10.42
C THR A 196 -19.80 14.50 -10.82
N SER A 197 -18.85 13.83 -10.15
CA SER A 197 -18.48 12.45 -10.46
C SER A 197 -17.87 11.75 -9.25
N SER A 198 -18.06 10.43 -9.21
CA SER A 198 -17.42 9.52 -8.28
C SER A 198 -17.07 8.23 -9.02
N VAL A 199 -15.81 7.81 -8.96
CA VAL A 199 -15.32 6.62 -9.67
C VAL A 199 -14.51 5.74 -8.74
N ASN A 200 -14.86 4.46 -8.68
CA ASN A 200 -14.08 3.46 -8.00
C ASN A 200 -12.79 3.15 -8.78
N SER A 201 -11.68 3.04 -8.08
CA SER A 201 -10.41 2.63 -8.66
C SER A 201 -9.64 1.80 -7.65
N THR A 202 -9.06 0.70 -8.10
CA THR A 202 -8.16 -0.13 -7.29
C THR A 202 -6.70 0.37 -7.35
N VAL A 203 -6.45 1.45 -8.09
CA VAL A 203 -5.09 2.00 -8.27
C VAL A 203 -4.77 2.93 -7.12
N ASN A 204 -3.77 2.58 -6.36
CA ASN A 204 -3.25 3.33 -5.23
C ASN A 204 -2.24 4.39 -5.73
N ILE A 205 -2.29 5.61 -5.18
CA ILE A 205 -1.41 6.71 -5.60
C ILE A 205 0.06 6.36 -5.38
N SER A 206 0.41 5.83 -4.22
CA SER A 206 1.80 5.52 -3.86
C SER A 206 2.39 4.40 -4.74
N ASP A 207 1.60 3.40 -5.09
CA ASP A 207 2.04 2.32 -5.97
C ASP A 207 2.20 2.80 -7.41
N MET A 208 1.29 3.65 -7.86
CA MET A 208 1.30 4.21 -9.21
C MET A 208 2.44 5.20 -9.43
N LEU A 209 2.71 6.08 -8.47
CA LEU A 209 3.70 7.14 -8.61
C LEU A 209 5.09 6.76 -8.10
N GLY A 210 5.20 5.86 -7.11
CA GLY A 210 6.48 5.45 -6.54
C GLY A 210 7.21 6.57 -5.78
N LYS A 211 8.53 6.41 -5.61
CA LYS A 211 9.35 7.29 -4.77
C LYS A 211 9.91 8.54 -5.48
N ASN A 212 10.00 8.50 -6.80
CA ASN A 212 10.66 9.53 -7.61
C ASN A 212 9.66 10.35 -8.43
N SER A 213 8.40 10.36 -8.02
CA SER A 213 7.35 11.06 -8.73
C SER A 213 7.63 12.56 -8.83
N VAL A 214 7.15 13.14 -9.92
CA VAL A 214 7.18 14.58 -10.16
C VAL A 214 5.75 15.11 -10.25
N ALA A 215 5.56 16.36 -9.87
CA ALA A 215 4.26 17.01 -9.94
C ALA A 215 4.38 18.41 -10.56
N TYR A 216 3.40 18.77 -11.42
CA TYR A 216 3.38 20.01 -12.16
C TYR A 216 2.03 20.69 -12.09
N ILE A 217 2.04 22.02 -12.19
CA ILE A 217 0.87 22.83 -12.50
C ILE A 217 1.10 23.44 -13.89
N GLY A 218 0.09 23.35 -14.76
CA GLY A 218 0.10 23.99 -16.07
C GLY A 218 0.62 23.12 -17.22
N LYS A 219 0.95 21.84 -16.99
CA LYS A 219 1.38 20.93 -18.06
C LYS A 219 1.12 19.47 -17.72
N ALA A 220 1.03 18.61 -18.76
CA ALA A 220 1.30 17.18 -18.66
C ALA A 220 2.81 16.89 -18.82
N ASN A 221 3.20 15.61 -18.66
CA ASN A 221 4.58 15.17 -18.87
C ASN A 221 4.74 14.38 -20.18
N TRP A 222 3.99 14.77 -21.22
CA TRP A 222 4.17 14.23 -22.58
C TRP A 222 5.29 14.96 -23.30
N GLY A 223 5.91 14.33 -24.30
CA GLY A 223 6.93 14.97 -25.13
C GLY A 223 6.39 16.13 -25.99
N SER A 224 5.10 16.14 -26.28
CA SER A 224 4.42 17.19 -27.08
C SER A 224 3.84 18.34 -26.25
N GLY A 225 3.87 18.26 -24.90
CA GLY A 225 3.33 19.31 -24.03
C GLY A 225 1.89 19.05 -23.58
N GLU A 226 0.91 19.72 -24.06
CA GLU A 226 -0.45 19.93 -23.51
C GLU A 226 -0.40 20.89 -22.31
N TYR A 227 0.08 22.09 -22.61
CA TYR A 227 0.18 23.18 -21.63
C TYR A 227 -1.20 23.81 -21.39
N ALA A 228 -1.43 24.23 -20.14
CA ALA A 228 -2.66 24.93 -19.79
C ALA A 228 -2.76 26.29 -20.44
N THR A 229 -4.00 26.73 -20.69
CA THR A 229 -4.31 28.07 -21.19
C THR A 229 -5.46 28.66 -20.37
N GLY A 230 -5.19 29.76 -19.67
CA GLY A 230 -6.11 30.41 -18.75
C GLY A 230 -5.44 30.80 -17.44
N TYR A 231 -6.19 30.80 -16.37
CA TYR A 231 -5.72 31.29 -15.07
C TYR A 231 -5.99 30.26 -13.98
N ILE A 232 -5.07 30.18 -12.98
CA ILE A 232 -5.22 29.37 -11.77
C ILE A 232 -4.96 30.20 -10.53
N ASP A 233 -5.70 29.91 -9.46
CA ASP A 233 -5.62 30.57 -8.16
C ASP A 233 -5.90 29.58 -7.03
N ASP A 234 -5.52 29.91 -5.79
CA ASP A 234 -5.82 29.16 -4.55
C ASP A 234 -5.49 27.66 -4.67
N PHE A 235 -4.27 27.32 -5.06
CA PHE A 235 -3.87 25.92 -5.26
C PHE A 235 -3.40 25.27 -3.96
N VAL A 236 -4.09 24.20 -3.54
CA VAL A 236 -3.79 23.45 -2.31
C VAL A 236 -3.82 21.95 -2.57
N ILE A 237 -2.87 21.22 -1.99
CA ILE A 237 -2.94 19.75 -1.89
C ILE A 237 -2.90 19.36 -0.40
N TYR A 238 -3.87 18.57 0.02
CA TYR A 238 -3.96 17.99 1.36
C TYR A 238 -3.60 16.51 1.34
N ASN A 239 -3.14 15.96 2.47
CA ASN A 239 -2.83 14.54 2.66
C ASN A 239 -4.03 13.69 3.09
N TYR A 240 -5.24 14.16 2.90
CA TYR A 240 -6.48 13.47 3.23
C TYR A 240 -7.51 13.61 2.09
N ALA A 241 -8.52 12.75 2.10
CA ALA A 241 -9.64 12.85 1.16
C ALA A 241 -10.69 13.84 1.68
N TYR A 242 -11.13 14.73 0.79
CA TYR A 242 -12.13 15.76 1.09
C TYR A 242 -13.49 15.12 1.46
N GLU A 243 -14.03 15.54 2.59
CA GLU A 243 -15.38 15.19 3.08
C GLU A 243 -15.81 13.72 3.04
N ASN A 244 -14.91 12.77 2.81
CA ASN A 244 -15.28 11.37 2.95
C ASN A 244 -15.42 11.02 4.45
N PRO A 245 -16.67 10.85 4.96
CA PRO A 245 -16.90 10.56 6.37
C PRO A 245 -16.33 9.21 6.82
N LEU A 246 -15.93 8.35 5.88
CA LEU A 246 -15.34 7.05 6.15
C LEU A 246 -13.81 7.13 6.40
N ASN A 247 -13.19 8.30 6.24
CA ASN A 247 -11.74 8.45 6.47
C ASN A 247 -11.33 8.26 7.92
N SER A 248 -12.24 8.44 8.87
CA SER A 248 -12.00 8.17 10.28
C SER A 248 -11.98 6.68 10.63
N LEU A 249 -12.40 5.80 9.72
CA LEU A 249 -12.39 4.37 9.96
C LEU A 249 -10.94 3.85 9.92
N ASP A 250 -10.52 3.22 11.01
CA ASP A 250 -9.21 2.56 11.14
C ASP A 250 -9.44 1.10 11.54
N LEU A 251 -8.92 0.17 10.75
CA LEU A 251 -8.98 -1.27 10.99
C LEU A 251 -7.61 -1.82 11.41
N GLY A 252 -6.61 -0.96 11.60
CA GLY A 252 -5.23 -1.37 11.90
C GLY A 252 -4.48 -1.91 10.68
N ASP A 253 -3.40 -2.66 10.95
CA ASP A 253 -2.61 -3.29 9.88
C ASP A 253 -3.32 -4.53 9.34
N LEU A 254 -3.70 -4.49 8.08
CA LEU A 254 -4.41 -5.55 7.37
C LEU A 254 -3.52 -6.35 6.42
N THR A 255 -2.22 -6.09 6.40
CA THR A 255 -1.28 -6.71 5.43
C THR A 255 -0.87 -8.13 5.80
N ALA A 256 -1.05 -8.53 7.07
CA ALA A 256 -0.62 -9.85 7.59
C ALA A 256 -1.52 -10.32 8.75
N VAL A 257 -2.82 -10.46 8.49
CA VAL A 257 -3.81 -10.77 9.52
C VAL A 257 -3.82 -12.25 9.88
N THR A 258 -3.77 -12.55 11.19
CA THR A 258 -3.81 -13.92 11.74
C THR A 258 -4.91 -14.15 12.77
N SER A 259 -5.61 -13.11 13.20
CA SER A 259 -6.70 -13.14 14.18
C SER A 259 -7.83 -12.21 13.77
N ASP A 260 -8.97 -12.29 14.45
CA ASP A 260 -10.12 -11.44 14.20
C ASP A 260 -9.73 -9.95 14.30
N ILE A 261 -10.29 -9.14 13.41
CA ILE A 261 -10.10 -7.68 13.35
C ILE A 261 -11.31 -6.98 13.96
N THR A 262 -11.06 -5.82 14.55
CA THR A 262 -12.14 -5.00 15.08
C THR A 262 -12.73 -4.12 13.98
N ILE A 263 -14.01 -4.29 13.70
CA ILE A 263 -14.74 -3.42 12.77
C ILE A 263 -15.24 -2.20 13.50
N PRO A 264 -14.84 -0.98 13.11
CA PRO A 264 -15.31 0.26 13.74
C PRO A 264 -16.82 0.41 13.56
N THR A 265 -17.48 0.87 14.62
CA THR A 265 -18.90 1.25 14.58
C THR A 265 -19.01 2.73 14.27
N GLN A 266 -19.67 3.07 13.18
CA GLN A 266 -20.00 4.45 12.80
C GLN A 266 -21.44 4.47 12.30
N GLU A 267 -22.23 5.44 12.78
CA GLU A 267 -23.63 5.58 12.40
C GLU A 267 -23.80 5.75 10.89
N GLY A 268 -24.74 5.02 10.31
CA GLY A 268 -25.02 5.05 8.87
C GLY A 268 -24.04 4.25 8.00
N VAL A 269 -23.00 3.64 8.58
CA VAL A 269 -22.05 2.79 7.83
C VAL A 269 -22.57 1.36 7.75
N THR A 270 -22.56 0.83 6.55
CA THR A 270 -22.79 -0.59 6.25
C THR A 270 -21.50 -1.22 5.72
N TRP A 271 -21.30 -2.50 6.05
CA TRP A 271 -20.13 -3.25 5.63
C TRP A 271 -20.51 -4.38 4.70
N SER A 272 -19.69 -4.62 3.71
CA SER A 272 -19.73 -5.82 2.86
C SER A 272 -18.33 -6.40 2.73
N THR A 273 -18.25 -7.66 2.27
CA THR A 273 -16.98 -8.34 2.01
C THR A 273 -17.02 -9.00 0.65
N SER A 274 -15.87 -9.03 -0.02
CA SER A 274 -15.70 -9.75 -1.27
C SER A 274 -15.65 -11.28 -1.08
N ASP A 275 -15.24 -11.75 0.11
CA ASP A 275 -15.20 -13.16 0.47
C ASP A 275 -15.43 -13.38 1.97
N ALA A 276 -16.64 -13.77 2.34
CA ALA A 276 -17.02 -14.03 3.73
C ALA A 276 -16.38 -15.32 4.30
N ALA A 277 -15.83 -16.19 3.45
CA ALA A 277 -15.07 -17.36 3.89
C ALA A 277 -13.64 -16.99 4.34
N VAL A 278 -13.16 -15.78 3.99
CA VAL A 278 -11.85 -15.24 4.40
C VAL A 278 -12.02 -14.27 5.57
N VAL A 279 -12.88 -13.27 5.40
CA VAL A 279 -13.21 -12.28 6.43
C VAL A 279 -14.70 -11.93 6.38
N THR A 280 -15.37 -11.96 7.52
CA THR A 280 -16.77 -11.55 7.60
C THR A 280 -16.90 -10.05 7.83
N THR A 281 -18.10 -9.50 7.60
CA THR A 281 -18.42 -8.08 7.91
C THR A 281 -18.36 -7.75 9.40
N ALA A 282 -18.31 -8.75 10.27
CA ALA A 282 -18.07 -8.59 11.70
C ALA A 282 -16.57 -8.66 12.08
N GLY A 283 -15.69 -8.79 11.09
CA GLY A 283 -14.24 -8.86 11.32
C GLY A 283 -13.73 -10.24 11.70
N LYS A 284 -14.58 -11.29 11.66
CA LYS A 284 -14.14 -12.64 11.94
C LYS A 284 -13.28 -13.16 10.80
N ILE A 285 -12.08 -13.64 11.14
CA ILE A 285 -11.11 -14.17 10.19
C ILE A 285 -11.17 -15.70 10.16
N THR A 286 -11.10 -16.27 8.96
CA THR A 286 -10.96 -17.70 8.75
C THR A 286 -9.67 -17.96 7.98
N ARG A 287 -8.66 -18.50 8.68
CA ARG A 287 -7.40 -18.91 8.07
C ARG A 287 -7.54 -20.25 7.34
N SER A 288 -6.83 -20.42 6.26
CA SER A 288 -6.67 -21.68 5.52
C SER A 288 -5.19 -22.07 5.45
N ASP A 289 -4.86 -23.14 4.72
CA ASP A 289 -3.46 -23.53 4.51
C ASP A 289 -2.70 -22.58 3.58
N GLU A 290 -3.42 -21.72 2.86
CA GLU A 290 -2.86 -20.73 1.95
C GLU A 290 -3.23 -19.31 2.40
N THR A 291 -2.33 -18.38 2.14
CA THR A 291 -2.61 -16.95 2.31
C THR A 291 -3.70 -16.53 1.33
N LYS A 292 -4.72 -15.86 1.82
CA LYS A 292 -5.84 -15.36 1.03
C LYS A 292 -6.05 -13.87 1.25
N THR A 293 -6.60 -13.23 0.25
CA THR A 293 -6.99 -11.82 0.31
C THR A 293 -8.51 -11.67 0.15
N ALA A 294 -9.06 -10.70 0.83
CA ALA A 294 -10.43 -10.26 0.63
C ALA A 294 -10.51 -8.75 0.86
N THR A 295 -11.51 -8.09 0.28
CA THR A 295 -11.76 -6.67 0.47
C THR A 295 -12.98 -6.47 1.34
N LEU A 296 -12.83 -5.77 2.47
CA LEU A 296 -13.93 -5.21 3.23
C LEU A 296 -14.29 -3.84 2.66
N THR A 297 -15.56 -3.60 2.43
CA THR A 297 -16.05 -2.34 1.90
C THR A 297 -17.00 -1.69 2.88
N ALA A 298 -16.62 -0.51 3.37
CA ALA A 298 -17.50 0.38 4.13
C ALA A 298 -18.29 1.27 3.17
N LYS A 299 -19.58 1.43 3.41
CA LYS A 299 -20.47 2.25 2.61
C LYS A 299 -21.38 3.10 3.49
N MET A 300 -21.56 4.37 3.14
CA MET A 300 -22.40 5.33 3.83
C MET A 300 -23.07 6.27 2.83
N THR A 301 -24.29 6.66 3.12
CA THR A 301 -24.95 7.76 2.41
C THR A 301 -25.11 8.95 3.37
N LYS A 302 -24.56 10.10 2.99
CA LYS A 302 -24.67 11.35 3.74
C LYS A 302 -25.11 12.47 2.78
N ASP A 303 -26.14 13.21 3.15
CA ASP A 303 -26.69 14.31 2.36
C ASP A 303 -27.03 13.93 0.90
N GLY A 304 -27.53 12.69 0.70
CA GLY A 304 -27.83 12.14 -0.63
C GLY A 304 -26.61 11.67 -1.44
N VAL A 305 -25.42 11.78 -0.88
CA VAL A 305 -24.16 11.37 -1.50
C VAL A 305 -23.71 10.03 -0.92
N GLU A 306 -23.44 9.06 -1.78
CA GLU A 306 -22.87 7.77 -1.39
C GLU A 306 -21.35 7.86 -1.29
N PHE A 307 -20.82 7.44 -0.16
CA PHE A 307 -19.38 7.29 0.09
C PHE A 307 -19.06 5.81 0.23
N THR A 308 -17.91 5.42 -0.31
CA THR A 308 -17.41 4.06 -0.22
C THR A 308 -15.92 4.09 0.13
N ARG A 309 -15.47 3.17 0.99
CA ARG A 309 -14.06 2.96 1.29
C ARG A 309 -13.75 1.48 1.37
N ASN A 310 -12.70 1.07 0.65
CA ASN A 310 -12.23 -0.31 0.59
C ASN A 310 -11.02 -0.51 1.52
N PHE A 311 -10.96 -1.70 2.12
CA PHE A 311 -9.88 -2.16 2.97
C PHE A 311 -9.47 -3.56 2.51
N ASP A 312 -8.28 -3.67 1.94
CA ASP A 312 -7.76 -4.96 1.50
C ASP A 312 -7.15 -5.69 2.69
N VAL A 313 -7.65 -6.90 2.93
CA VAL A 313 -7.27 -7.75 4.05
C VAL A 313 -6.48 -8.94 3.53
N THR A 314 -5.22 -9.07 3.94
CA THR A 314 -4.41 -10.26 3.65
C THR A 314 -4.40 -11.17 4.88
N VAL A 315 -5.09 -12.30 4.78
CA VAL A 315 -5.15 -13.32 5.82
C VAL A 315 -4.07 -14.35 5.56
N LEU A 316 -3.09 -14.41 6.46
CA LEU A 316 -1.98 -15.36 6.32
C LEU A 316 -2.47 -16.79 6.50
N GLY A 317 -2.03 -17.67 5.62
CA GLY A 317 -2.23 -19.09 5.71
C GLY A 317 -1.54 -19.70 6.94
N TYR A 318 -1.95 -20.91 7.31
CA TYR A 318 -1.21 -21.66 8.30
C TYR A 318 0.09 -22.20 7.72
N THR A 319 1.16 -22.13 8.50
CA THR A 319 2.45 -22.73 8.15
C THR A 319 2.64 -24.00 8.98
N ALA A 320 2.68 -25.15 8.32
CA ALA A 320 2.99 -26.42 8.97
C ALA A 320 4.51 -26.57 9.12
N VAL A 321 5.06 -26.15 10.25
CA VAL A 321 6.50 -26.20 10.53
C VAL A 321 6.76 -26.97 11.81
N ILE A 322 7.73 -27.89 11.76
CA ILE A 322 8.40 -28.42 12.94
C ILE A 322 9.76 -27.74 13.01
N ASP A 323 9.91 -26.78 13.92
CA ASP A 323 11.13 -25.95 14.01
C ASP A 323 12.31 -26.74 14.54
N SER A 324 12.09 -27.66 15.48
CA SER A 324 13.10 -28.59 15.94
C SER A 324 12.47 -29.94 16.26
N PHE A 325 13.14 -30.99 15.87
CA PHE A 325 12.87 -32.34 16.33
C PHE A 325 14.16 -32.96 16.83
N LYS A 326 14.20 -33.37 18.09
CA LYS A 326 15.37 -33.98 18.71
C LYS A 326 14.93 -35.32 19.34
N ALA A 327 15.74 -36.33 19.13
CA ALA A 327 15.58 -37.60 19.79
C ALA A 327 16.94 -38.15 20.18
N TYR A 328 17.01 -38.84 21.34
CA TYR A 328 18.21 -39.49 21.81
C TYR A 328 17.88 -40.71 22.63
N ALA A 329 18.79 -41.67 22.69
CA ALA A 329 18.68 -42.83 23.52
C ALA A 329 19.07 -42.50 24.97
N ASP A 330 18.28 -43.00 25.92
CA ASP A 330 18.53 -42.87 27.36
C ASP A 330 18.21 -44.24 28.02
N GLY A 331 19.24 -45.05 28.19
CA GLY A 331 19.06 -46.45 28.66
C GLY A 331 18.30 -47.29 27.63
N ASN A 332 17.17 -47.88 28.06
CA ASN A 332 16.28 -48.70 27.22
C ASN A 332 15.08 -47.90 26.68
N LYS A 333 15.21 -46.60 26.53
CA LYS A 333 14.19 -45.72 25.98
C LYS A 333 14.75 -44.75 24.96
N ILE A 334 13.90 -44.27 24.09
CA ILE A 334 14.15 -43.14 23.20
C ILE A 334 13.31 -41.97 23.69
N VAL A 335 13.96 -40.87 24.08
CA VAL A 335 13.35 -39.61 24.48
C VAL A 335 13.32 -38.71 23.29
N TYR A 336 12.20 -37.98 23.09
CA TYR A 336 12.07 -37.01 22.02
C TYR A 336 11.43 -35.69 22.50
N ALA A 337 11.74 -34.62 21.79
CA ALA A 337 11.06 -33.36 21.88
C ALA A 337 10.97 -32.72 20.49
N SER A 338 9.80 -32.18 20.17
CA SER A 338 9.56 -31.40 18.98
C SER A 338 9.06 -30.02 19.36
N ASP A 339 9.48 -28.99 18.59
CA ASP A 339 8.96 -27.65 18.67
C ASP A 339 8.18 -27.38 17.38
N CYS A 340 6.92 -27.04 17.54
CA CYS A 340 6.03 -26.70 16.44
C CYS A 340 5.72 -25.20 16.51
N ASP A 341 5.50 -24.59 15.37
CA ASP A 341 5.16 -23.18 15.33
C ASP A 341 3.80 -22.86 15.98
N SER A 342 3.40 -21.59 15.93
CA SER A 342 2.13 -21.10 16.51
C SER A 342 0.89 -21.71 15.86
N THR A 343 1.03 -22.51 14.81
CA THR A 343 -0.08 -23.18 14.10
C THR A 343 -0.46 -24.51 14.74
N LYS A 344 0.22 -24.95 15.80
CA LYS A 344 0.01 -26.24 16.48
C LYS A 344 -1.43 -26.49 16.94
N ASP A 345 -2.20 -25.45 17.23
CA ASP A 345 -3.62 -25.60 17.61
C ASP A 345 -4.46 -26.12 16.44
N LYS A 346 -4.03 -25.91 15.20
CA LYS A 346 -4.65 -26.49 14.00
C LYS A 346 -4.08 -27.85 13.66
N TYR A 347 -2.77 -28.03 13.84
CA TYR A 347 -2.08 -29.25 13.48
C TYR A 347 -1.74 -30.08 14.72
N ALA A 348 -2.15 -31.34 14.70
CA ALA A 348 -1.74 -32.31 15.73
C ALA A 348 -0.36 -32.89 15.38
N VAL A 349 0.50 -32.97 16.38
CA VAL A 349 1.77 -33.71 16.29
C VAL A 349 1.51 -35.16 16.54
N LYS A 350 2.05 -36.04 15.70
CA LYS A 350 2.12 -37.47 15.88
C LYS A 350 3.56 -37.91 15.78
N VAL A 351 4.01 -38.70 16.76
CA VAL A 351 5.37 -39.24 16.79
C VAL A 351 5.30 -40.77 16.84
N SER A 352 5.91 -41.42 15.89
CA SER A 352 5.97 -42.87 15.75
C SER A 352 7.40 -43.38 15.80
N LEU A 353 7.56 -44.63 16.26
CA LEU A 353 8.82 -45.35 16.28
C LEU A 353 8.69 -46.62 15.44
N ALA A 354 9.70 -46.94 14.66
CA ALA A 354 9.79 -48.19 13.92
C ALA A 354 11.18 -48.80 14.12
N ASP A 355 11.27 -50.12 14.04
CA ASP A 355 12.53 -50.85 14.02
C ASP A 355 13.24 -50.76 12.66
N SER A 356 14.38 -51.49 12.52
CA SER A 356 15.17 -51.48 11.29
C SER A 356 14.43 -52.07 10.09
N ASP A 357 13.41 -52.87 10.29
CA ASP A 357 12.60 -53.51 9.25
C ASP A 357 11.36 -52.70 8.90
N GLY A 358 11.19 -51.56 9.56
CA GLY A 358 10.06 -50.64 9.36
C GLY A 358 8.80 -51.06 10.15
N THR A 359 8.90 -52.03 11.05
CA THR A 359 7.79 -52.48 11.90
C THR A 359 7.57 -51.43 13.01
N ALA A 360 6.31 -51.04 13.24
CA ALA A 360 5.97 -50.08 14.29
C ALA A 360 6.29 -50.65 15.67
N VAL A 361 6.93 -49.85 16.51
CA VAL A 361 7.32 -50.17 17.88
C VAL A 361 6.63 -49.24 18.85
N GLY A 362 5.87 -49.80 19.76
CA GLY A 362 5.08 -49.06 20.74
C GLY A 362 3.87 -48.34 20.10
N THR A 363 3.24 -47.52 20.92
CA THR A 363 2.05 -46.75 20.49
C THR A 363 2.47 -45.36 19.98
N GLU A 364 1.85 -44.92 18.89
CA GLU A 364 2.01 -43.55 18.37
C GLU A 364 1.72 -42.54 19.49
N GLN A 365 2.61 -41.58 19.66
CA GLN A 365 2.50 -40.50 20.64
C GLN A 365 1.87 -39.28 20.00
N THR A 366 1.09 -38.50 20.75
CA THR A 366 0.43 -37.26 20.28
C THR A 366 0.92 -36.01 21.00
N ASN A 367 1.91 -36.18 21.89
CA ASN A 367 2.52 -35.05 22.59
C ASN A 367 3.76 -34.54 21.85
N ALA A 368 4.03 -33.23 21.96
CA ALA A 368 5.21 -32.61 21.39
C ALA A 368 6.53 -33.13 22.02
N ALA A 369 6.49 -33.67 23.22
CA ALA A 369 7.61 -34.32 23.90
C ALA A 369 7.15 -35.58 24.62
N GLY A 370 8.01 -36.57 24.67
CA GLY A 370 7.71 -37.85 25.29
C GLY A 370 8.84 -38.87 25.18
N SER A 371 8.49 -40.15 25.42
CA SER A 371 9.43 -41.28 25.28
C SER A 371 8.75 -42.56 24.80
N PHE A 372 9.53 -43.39 24.15
CA PHE A 372 9.24 -44.79 23.90
C PHE A 372 10.11 -45.60 24.81
N ASP A 373 9.49 -46.35 25.72
CA ASP A 373 10.17 -47.05 26.83
C ASP A 373 10.26 -48.55 26.57
N ASN A 374 11.12 -49.25 27.35
CA ASN A 374 11.31 -50.68 27.33
C ASN A 374 11.73 -51.24 25.95
N LEU A 375 12.60 -50.54 25.28
CA LEU A 375 13.09 -50.93 23.97
C LEU A 375 14.20 -51.97 24.10
N GLU A 376 14.19 -52.94 23.19
CA GLU A 376 15.31 -53.85 22.99
C GLU A 376 16.53 -53.14 22.40
N VAL A 377 17.70 -53.73 22.55
CA VAL A 377 18.91 -53.17 21.88
C VAL A 377 18.76 -53.34 20.40
N GLY A 378 18.75 -52.22 19.66
CA GLY A 378 18.53 -52.22 18.23
C GLY A 378 18.66 -50.84 17.59
N LYS A 379 18.39 -50.80 16.30
CA LYS A 379 18.29 -49.53 15.52
C LYS A 379 16.83 -49.20 15.35
N TYR A 380 16.50 -47.91 15.55
CA TYR A 380 15.15 -47.43 15.45
C TYR A 380 15.10 -46.18 14.58
N LYS A 381 13.98 -46.01 13.89
CA LYS A 381 13.62 -44.80 13.18
C LYS A 381 12.47 -44.12 13.91
N ILE A 382 12.68 -42.91 14.39
CA ILE A 382 11.63 -42.07 14.95
C ILE A 382 11.17 -41.04 13.92
N THR A 383 9.88 -40.82 13.83
CA THR A 383 9.27 -39.92 12.86
C THR A 383 8.26 -39.02 13.54
N ALA A 384 8.37 -37.70 13.36
CA ALA A 384 7.36 -36.76 13.77
C ALA A 384 6.58 -36.24 12.56
N THR A 385 5.27 -36.17 12.67
CA THR A 385 4.36 -35.75 11.61
C THR A 385 3.39 -34.70 12.13
N LEU A 386 3.20 -33.61 11.39
CA LEU A 386 2.11 -32.66 11.60
C LEU A 386 0.95 -32.98 10.66
N SER A 387 -0.24 -33.06 11.21
CA SER A 387 -1.47 -33.37 10.47
C SER A 387 -2.61 -32.46 10.94
N ASP A 388 -3.51 -32.12 10.05
CA ASP A 388 -4.79 -31.45 10.37
C ASP A 388 -5.91 -32.41 10.74
N GLY A 389 -5.56 -33.69 11.02
CA GLY A 389 -6.49 -34.77 11.31
C GLY A 389 -6.92 -35.58 10.09
N THR A 390 -6.73 -35.08 8.88
CA THR A 390 -7.07 -35.74 7.62
C THR A 390 -5.87 -35.93 6.70
N THR A 391 -4.98 -34.97 6.65
CA THR A 391 -3.81 -34.98 5.77
C THR A 391 -2.54 -34.66 6.53
N GLU A 392 -1.45 -35.33 6.13
CA GLU A 392 -0.10 -35.00 6.58
C GLU A 392 0.35 -33.70 5.93
N LYS A 393 0.80 -32.74 6.75
CA LYS A 393 1.27 -31.43 6.28
C LYS A 393 2.78 -31.31 6.31
N LYS A 394 3.46 -31.92 7.30
CA LYS A 394 4.91 -31.92 7.47
C LYS A 394 5.38 -33.17 8.15
N LYS A 395 6.55 -33.67 7.74
CA LYS A 395 7.17 -34.86 8.31
C LYS A 395 8.67 -34.67 8.46
N VAL A 396 9.25 -35.10 9.56
CA VAL A 396 10.70 -35.09 9.86
C VAL A 396 11.11 -36.41 10.48
#